data_8152246f1935a9e1a095bf33da65eac2
#
_entry.id   8152246f1935a9e1a095bf33da65eac2
#
_cell.length_a   1.000
_cell.length_b   1.000
_cell.length_c   1.000
_cell.angle_alpha   90.00
_cell.angle_beta   90.00
_cell.angle_gamma   90.00
#
_symmetry.space_group_name_H-M   'P 1'
#
loop_
_entity.id
_entity.type
_entity.pdbx_description
1 polymer ?
#
loop_
_entity_poly.entity_id
_entity_poly.type
_entity_poly.pdbx_seq_one_letter_code
_entity_poly.pdbx_strand_id
1 'polypeptide(L)'
;VPSDEVVSFPAMLLMSSVFFNDSVLVQTKMWSRDSNRKIQYSDWKSFPSHTVEMLDGFIPEKKIKLSKYGGDASIKLNASGFFRTEKISGRSYVIDPDGHPFIVSAMNSFRQGKSPNNEKAFLEKFGSVEKWVAGSIQTFQKLGFNTAGSWSEIEPIIQFNKTAKRPFAYTTQLSLLAGYIRLAVKKTPERKDAPALSFIMDDAFAVYCDEQCQKLAANKNDANLLGHFSDNEIAFMHTEFKDILAIADRSDKCLVAARQWMDKNSVDEKTISRDQKEAFIGTITGIYYKTVSSAIKKYDSNHLYLGSRLHSSAKNNKFIFASAEPYVDVISINYYGYWQPQQKDIKDWENWSNKPFFITEFYTKAEDSGMPNISGAGWLVKTQADRGIHYQNFALNLLMAKNCVGWHWFRYQDNDPNDTTADPSNNDSNKGIVNTQYQVYEILAEKMKSINDKKYQIIKYFDSFKK
;
A
#
# COMPACT_ATOMS: atom_id res chain seq x y z
N VAL A 1 -15.30 9.44 11.75
CA VAL A 1 -14.84 8.64 12.89
C VAL A 1 -16.07 7.93 13.42
N PRO A 2 -16.15 6.58 13.42
CA PRO A 2 -17.18 5.89 14.16
C PRO A 2 -16.87 6.04 15.65
N SER A 3 -17.88 6.45 16.41
CA SER A 3 -17.92 6.44 17.87
C SER A 3 -17.81 5.00 18.40
N ASP A 4 -16.97 4.83 19.40
CA ASP A 4 -17.01 3.86 20.48
C ASP A 4 -17.49 2.42 20.15
N GLU A 5 -16.65 1.63 19.50
CA GLU A 5 -16.53 0.23 19.83
C GLU A 5 -15.16 -0.02 20.47
N VAL A 6 -15.16 -0.10 21.78
CA VAL A 6 -14.06 -0.64 22.58
C VAL A 6 -13.93 -2.10 22.18
N VAL A 7 -13.03 -2.40 21.22
CA VAL A 7 -12.66 -3.76 20.89
C VAL A 7 -12.07 -4.38 22.16
N SER A 8 -12.72 -5.40 22.67
CA SER A 8 -12.35 -6.08 23.92
C SER A 8 -10.94 -6.65 23.82
N PHE A 9 -10.06 -6.17 24.68
CA PHE A 9 -8.67 -6.57 24.87
C PHE A 9 -8.38 -8.09 25.01
N PRO A 10 -9.31 -8.98 25.41
CA PRO A 10 -8.99 -10.39 25.70
C PRO A 10 -8.65 -11.26 24.49
N ALA A 11 -9.26 -11.03 23.32
CA ALA A 11 -9.01 -11.89 22.14
C ALA A 11 -7.64 -11.59 21.48
N MET A 12 -7.13 -10.38 21.63
CA MET A 12 -5.83 -9.95 21.10
C MET A 12 -4.66 -10.52 21.92
N LEU A 13 -4.84 -10.71 23.23
CA LEU A 13 -3.84 -11.30 24.13
C LEU A 13 -3.64 -12.80 23.91
N LEU A 14 -4.68 -13.55 23.55
CA LEU A 14 -4.61 -15.01 23.39
C LEU A 14 -3.85 -15.48 22.16
N MET A 15 -3.88 -14.75 21.05
CA MET A 15 -3.11 -15.10 19.84
C MET A 15 -1.64 -14.64 19.92
N SER A 16 -1.35 -13.55 20.63
CA SER A 16 0.02 -13.07 20.81
C SER A 16 0.84 -13.98 21.75
N SER A 17 0.22 -14.56 22.77
CA SER A 17 0.90 -15.42 23.76
C SER A 17 1.40 -16.77 23.19
N VAL A 18 0.96 -17.17 22.00
CA VAL A 18 1.41 -18.43 21.36
C VAL A 18 2.74 -18.26 20.64
N PHE A 19 3.03 -17.06 20.12
CA PHE A 19 4.20 -16.83 19.30
C PHE A 19 5.26 -15.96 19.97
N PHE A 20 4.88 -15.21 20.99
CA PHE A 20 5.77 -14.22 21.61
C PHE A 20 5.87 -14.47 23.12
N ASN A 21 7.10 -14.44 23.61
CA ASN A 21 7.40 -14.60 25.05
C ASN A 21 7.36 -13.27 25.81
N ASP A 22 7.37 -12.13 25.11
CA ASP A 22 7.37 -10.80 25.71
C ASP A 22 6.76 -9.76 24.75
N SER A 23 6.56 -8.53 25.24
CA SER A 23 6.19 -7.35 24.45
C SER A 23 6.82 -6.09 25.03
N VAL A 24 7.14 -5.12 24.18
CA VAL A 24 7.58 -3.78 24.58
C VAL A 24 6.44 -2.78 24.43
N LEU A 25 6.28 -1.91 25.42
CA LEU A 25 5.31 -0.81 25.35
C LEU A 25 5.89 0.38 24.62
N VAL A 26 5.32 0.74 23.46
CA VAL A 26 5.69 1.92 22.71
C VAL A 26 4.70 3.03 22.98
N GLN A 27 5.21 4.18 23.42
CA GLN A 27 4.40 5.38 23.60
C GLN A 27 4.13 6.04 22.25
N THR A 28 2.86 6.32 21.97
CA THR A 28 2.44 6.95 20.72
C THR A 28 1.25 7.88 20.92
N LYS A 29 1.14 8.87 20.02
CA LYS A 29 -0.05 9.70 19.84
C LYS A 29 -0.74 9.33 18.54
N MET A 30 -2.04 9.13 18.64
CA MET A 30 -2.91 9.01 17.47
C MET A 30 -3.27 10.40 16.97
N TRP A 31 -3.34 10.57 15.67
CA TRP A 31 -3.89 11.78 15.10
C TRP A 31 -5.38 11.59 14.78
N SER A 32 -6.11 12.69 14.87
CA SER A 32 -7.50 12.81 14.40
C SER A 32 -7.69 14.17 13.72
N ARG A 33 -8.85 14.40 13.15
CA ARG A 33 -9.23 15.71 12.63
C ARG A 33 -10.39 16.25 13.46
N ASP A 34 -10.31 17.51 13.86
CA ASP A 34 -11.43 18.21 14.48
C ASP A 34 -12.53 18.55 13.45
N SER A 35 -13.60 19.21 13.90
CA SER A 35 -14.71 19.69 13.06
C SER A 35 -14.26 20.63 11.93
N ASN A 36 -13.13 21.31 12.09
CA ASN A 36 -12.53 22.22 11.12
C ASN A 36 -11.47 21.52 10.24
N ARG A 37 -11.39 20.19 10.30
CA ARG A 37 -10.38 19.34 9.61
C ARG A 37 -8.93 19.60 10.03
N LYS A 38 -8.67 20.31 11.13
CA LYS A 38 -7.33 20.47 11.69
C LYS A 38 -6.88 19.20 12.37
N ILE A 39 -5.61 18.84 12.18
CA ILE A 39 -5.03 17.69 12.84
C ILE A 39 -4.87 17.99 14.32
N GLN A 40 -5.29 17.05 15.14
CA GLN A 40 -5.11 17.02 16.57
C GLN A 40 -4.51 15.68 16.98
N TYR A 41 -3.68 15.69 18.00
CA TYR A 41 -3.11 14.48 18.58
C TYR A 41 -3.78 14.15 19.91
N SER A 42 -3.95 12.85 20.15
CA SER A 42 -4.34 12.34 21.46
C SER A 42 -3.23 12.61 22.50
N ASP A 43 -3.51 12.37 23.77
CA ASP A 43 -2.47 12.16 24.76
C ASP A 43 -1.61 10.94 24.40
N TRP A 44 -0.43 10.85 25.03
CA TRP A 44 0.45 9.69 24.92
C TRP A 44 -0.25 8.45 25.47
N LYS A 45 -0.29 7.41 24.65
CA LYS A 45 -0.80 6.08 25.04
C LYS A 45 0.26 5.04 24.74
N SER A 46 0.32 4.01 25.58
CA SER A 46 1.26 2.90 25.40
C SER A 46 0.57 1.74 24.67
N PHE A 47 1.23 1.23 23.63
CA PHE A 47 0.74 0.08 22.87
C PHE A 47 1.75 -1.05 22.94
N PRO A 48 1.32 -2.28 23.30
CA PRO A 48 2.18 -3.45 23.27
C PRO A 48 2.62 -3.73 21.83
N SER A 49 3.88 -4.03 21.67
CA SER A 49 4.51 -4.25 20.37
C SER A 49 5.50 -5.41 20.46
N HIS A 50 5.61 -6.17 19.38
CA HIS A 50 6.50 -7.32 19.30
C HIS A 50 7.64 -7.06 18.32
N THR A 51 8.79 -7.61 18.64
CA THR A 51 9.97 -7.61 17.77
C THR A 51 10.40 -9.05 17.44
N VAL A 52 11.31 -9.19 16.50
CA VAL A 52 11.80 -10.52 16.09
C VAL A 52 12.47 -11.26 17.25
N GLU A 53 13.10 -10.54 18.17
CA GLU A 53 13.79 -11.09 19.34
C GLU A 53 12.84 -11.69 20.38
N MET A 54 11.54 -11.34 20.28
CA MET A 54 10.48 -11.81 21.19
C MET A 54 9.76 -13.05 20.67
N LEU A 55 10.10 -13.55 19.49
CA LEU A 55 9.53 -14.80 18.97
C LEU A 55 10.00 -16.00 19.80
N ASP A 56 9.06 -16.67 20.45
CA ASP A 56 9.36 -17.76 21.38
C ASP A 56 9.95 -18.98 20.68
N GLY A 57 11.17 -19.36 21.07
CA GLY A 57 11.86 -20.49 20.47
C GLY A 57 12.30 -20.29 19.00
N PHE A 58 12.18 -19.09 18.46
CA PHE A 58 12.67 -18.80 17.10
C PHE A 58 14.18 -18.67 17.06
N ILE A 59 14.82 -19.59 16.36
CA ILE A 59 16.27 -19.60 16.15
C ILE A 59 16.55 -19.40 14.66
N PRO A 60 16.95 -18.17 14.24
CA PRO A 60 17.21 -17.92 12.83
C PRO A 60 18.51 -18.61 12.36
N GLU A 61 18.47 -19.17 11.18
CA GLU A 61 19.69 -19.62 10.49
C GLU A 61 20.60 -18.43 10.20
N LYS A 62 21.90 -18.62 10.27
CA LYS A 62 22.89 -17.54 10.06
C LYS A 62 22.78 -16.92 8.67
N LYS A 63 22.39 -17.70 7.64
CA LYS A 63 22.27 -17.22 6.27
C LYS A 63 21.28 -18.06 5.48
N ILE A 64 20.33 -17.41 4.81
CA ILE A 64 19.48 -18.05 3.80
C ILE A 64 19.95 -17.68 2.41
N LYS A 65 19.75 -18.59 1.46
CA LYS A 65 20.05 -18.32 0.05
C LYS A 65 18.86 -17.58 -0.58
N LEU A 66 19.14 -16.42 -1.16
CA LEU A 66 18.14 -15.64 -1.89
C LEU A 66 18.38 -15.73 -3.40
N SER A 67 17.29 -15.65 -4.18
CA SER A 67 17.35 -15.44 -5.63
C SER A 67 17.96 -14.07 -5.96
N LYS A 68 18.26 -13.82 -7.23
CA LYS A 68 18.73 -12.48 -7.65
C LYS A 68 17.73 -11.37 -7.38
N TYR A 69 16.42 -11.69 -7.34
CA TYR A 69 15.35 -10.76 -6.99
C TYR A 69 15.14 -10.59 -5.47
N GLY A 70 15.67 -11.50 -4.66
CA GLY A 70 15.49 -11.53 -3.20
C GLY A 70 14.40 -12.49 -2.72
N GLY A 71 13.95 -13.43 -3.57
CA GLY A 71 13.07 -14.53 -3.20
C GLY A 71 13.76 -15.66 -2.44
N ASP A 72 13.01 -16.55 -1.79
CA ASP A 72 13.55 -17.72 -1.07
C ASP A 72 14.05 -18.78 -2.07
N ALA A 73 15.36 -18.83 -2.31
CA ALA A 73 15.97 -19.78 -3.24
C ALA A 73 16.00 -21.23 -2.74
N SER A 74 15.51 -21.51 -1.52
CA SER A 74 15.35 -22.90 -1.05
C SER A 74 14.17 -23.62 -1.69
N ILE A 75 13.22 -22.86 -2.28
CA ILE A 75 12.03 -23.35 -2.98
C ILE A 75 12.15 -22.93 -4.45
N LYS A 76 11.96 -23.88 -5.36
CA LYS A 76 12.04 -23.66 -6.79
C LYS A 76 10.79 -24.20 -7.49
N LEU A 77 10.05 -23.31 -8.12
CA LEU A 77 8.91 -23.60 -9.01
C LEU A 77 9.31 -23.36 -10.47
N ASN A 78 8.40 -23.58 -11.39
CA ASN A 78 8.62 -23.25 -12.79
C ASN A 78 8.86 -21.74 -12.96
N ALA A 79 9.93 -21.38 -13.64
CA ALA A 79 10.19 -20.00 -14.04
C ALA A 79 9.19 -19.55 -15.11
N SER A 80 8.61 -18.37 -14.97
CA SER A 80 7.68 -17.78 -15.96
C SER A 80 8.32 -16.63 -16.73
N GLY A 81 9.46 -16.12 -16.26
CA GLY A 81 10.05 -14.88 -16.77
C GLY A 81 9.42 -13.60 -16.22
N PHE A 82 8.30 -13.70 -15.50
CA PHE A 82 7.58 -12.57 -14.91
C PHE A 82 7.11 -12.90 -13.50
N PHE A 83 6.83 -11.88 -12.70
CA PHE A 83 6.20 -12.06 -11.40
C PHE A 83 4.76 -12.55 -11.56
N ARG A 84 4.36 -13.48 -10.70
CA ARG A 84 3.01 -14.03 -10.63
C ARG A 84 2.64 -14.38 -9.20
N THR A 85 1.38 -14.69 -8.93
CA THR A 85 0.93 -15.15 -7.61
C THR A 85 0.64 -16.64 -7.62
N GLU A 86 1.05 -17.35 -6.55
CA GLU A 86 0.73 -18.76 -6.33
C GLU A 86 0.50 -19.04 -4.84
N LYS A 87 -0.27 -20.12 -4.56
CA LYS A 87 -0.37 -20.67 -3.20
C LYS A 87 0.53 -21.90 -3.06
N ILE A 88 1.38 -21.89 -2.02
CA ILE A 88 2.26 -23.00 -1.65
C ILE A 88 1.87 -23.43 -0.25
N SER A 89 1.43 -24.69 -0.08
CA SER A 89 1.01 -25.24 1.23
C SER A 89 0.00 -24.35 1.97
N GLY A 90 -0.93 -23.76 1.24
CA GLY A 90 -2.00 -22.92 1.78
C GLY A 90 -1.62 -21.46 2.04
N ARG A 91 -0.36 -21.05 1.83
CA ARG A 91 0.10 -19.67 1.90
C ARG A 91 0.26 -19.06 0.51
N SER A 92 -0.18 -17.83 0.35
CA SER A 92 0.02 -17.05 -0.87
C SER A 92 1.41 -16.45 -0.93
N TYR A 93 1.99 -16.43 -2.12
CA TYR A 93 3.26 -15.76 -2.45
C TYR A 93 3.13 -15.03 -3.78
N VAL A 94 3.91 -13.99 -3.94
CA VAL A 94 4.40 -13.63 -5.27
C VAL A 94 5.52 -14.63 -5.61
N ILE A 95 5.60 -15.07 -6.85
CA ILE A 95 6.70 -15.89 -7.36
C ILE A 95 7.53 -14.99 -8.27
N ASP A 96 8.83 -14.96 -8.05
CA ASP A 96 9.72 -14.15 -8.87
C ASP A 96 9.88 -14.74 -10.28
N PRO A 97 10.41 -13.99 -11.25
CA PRO A 97 10.57 -14.45 -12.64
C PRO A 97 11.34 -15.76 -12.80
N ASP A 98 12.26 -16.04 -11.87
CA ASP A 98 13.06 -17.27 -11.87
C ASP A 98 12.33 -18.44 -11.15
N GLY A 99 11.16 -18.23 -10.55
CA GLY A 99 10.33 -19.27 -9.93
C GLY A 99 10.55 -19.46 -8.42
N HIS A 100 11.00 -18.44 -7.69
CA HIS A 100 11.18 -18.51 -6.24
C HIS A 100 10.07 -17.73 -5.51
N PRO A 101 9.58 -18.23 -4.35
CA PRO A 101 8.68 -17.47 -3.49
C PRO A 101 9.28 -16.14 -3.11
N PHE A 102 8.51 -15.07 -3.30
CA PHE A 102 8.94 -13.71 -3.13
C PHE A 102 7.93 -12.96 -2.25
N ILE A 103 8.39 -12.44 -1.12
CA ILE A 103 7.61 -11.54 -0.26
C ILE A 103 8.06 -10.13 -0.55
N VAL A 104 7.11 -9.32 -1.03
CA VAL A 104 7.35 -7.92 -1.36
C VAL A 104 7.69 -7.14 -0.10
N SER A 105 8.87 -6.54 -0.07
CA SER A 105 9.29 -5.56 0.94
C SER A 105 9.69 -4.30 0.20
N ALA A 106 8.75 -3.35 0.08
CA ALA A 106 8.92 -2.25 -0.84
C ALA A 106 9.14 -0.90 -0.13
N MET A 107 9.82 0.00 -0.84
CA MET A 107 10.00 1.39 -0.49
C MET A 107 9.19 2.28 -1.44
N ASN A 108 8.21 3.02 -0.90
CA ASN A 108 7.44 3.98 -1.70
C ASN A 108 8.20 5.28 -1.92
N SER A 109 7.82 5.98 -2.97
CA SER A 109 8.35 7.30 -3.31
C SER A 109 9.88 7.33 -3.33
N PHE A 110 10.47 6.31 -3.93
CA PHE A 110 11.91 6.31 -4.23
C PHE A 110 12.16 7.31 -5.35
N ARG A 111 12.28 8.56 -4.97
CA ARG A 111 12.48 9.71 -5.86
C ARG A 111 13.31 10.79 -5.17
N GLN A 112 13.91 11.66 -5.96
CA GLN A 112 14.67 12.81 -5.48
C GLN A 112 13.75 13.83 -4.82
N GLY A 113 14.20 14.44 -3.73
CA GLY A 113 13.59 15.65 -3.18
C GLY A 113 13.88 16.84 -4.11
N LYS A 114 12.94 17.78 -4.18
CA LYS A 114 12.97 18.91 -5.14
C LYS A 114 13.19 20.27 -4.50
N SER A 115 13.31 20.34 -3.18
CA SER A 115 13.64 21.62 -2.55
C SER A 115 15.10 22.01 -2.85
N PRO A 116 15.46 23.29 -2.79
CA PRO A 116 16.85 23.73 -2.94
C PRO A 116 17.81 23.02 -1.97
N ASN A 117 17.35 22.74 -0.73
CA ASN A 117 18.14 21.98 0.24
C ASN A 117 18.35 20.53 -0.17
N ASN A 118 17.32 19.88 -0.70
CA ASN A 118 17.43 18.51 -1.21
C ASN A 118 18.36 18.43 -2.42
N GLU A 119 18.24 19.37 -3.36
CA GLU A 119 19.07 19.41 -4.57
C GLU A 119 20.55 19.60 -4.23
N LYS A 120 20.85 20.53 -3.29
CA LYS A 120 22.21 20.74 -2.80
C LYS A 120 22.78 19.47 -2.16
N ALA A 121 22.04 18.85 -1.24
CA ALA A 121 22.46 17.63 -0.57
C ALA A 121 22.61 16.44 -1.54
N PHE A 122 21.77 16.36 -2.56
CA PHE A 122 21.87 15.37 -3.63
C PHE A 122 23.19 15.53 -4.41
N LEU A 123 23.50 16.75 -4.85
CA LEU A 123 24.73 17.05 -5.59
C LEU A 123 25.98 16.75 -4.76
N GLU A 124 26.00 17.16 -3.49
CA GLU A 124 27.11 16.92 -2.56
C GLU A 124 27.33 15.41 -2.29
N LYS A 125 26.24 14.66 -2.10
CA LYS A 125 26.35 13.25 -1.72
C LYS A 125 26.55 12.32 -2.90
N PHE A 126 25.85 12.54 -4.02
CA PHE A 126 25.79 11.62 -5.15
C PHE A 126 26.39 12.19 -6.44
N GLY A 127 26.18 13.47 -6.70
CA GLY A 127 26.66 14.15 -7.90
C GLY A 127 25.94 13.76 -9.20
N SER A 128 25.27 12.59 -9.25
CA SER A 128 24.47 12.16 -10.42
C SER A 128 23.32 11.23 -10.03
N VAL A 129 22.32 11.12 -10.92
CA VAL A 129 21.17 10.25 -10.75
C VAL A 129 21.58 8.78 -10.70
N GLU A 130 22.53 8.38 -11.56
CA GLU A 130 23.03 7.01 -11.62
C GLU A 130 23.67 6.59 -10.31
N LYS A 131 24.51 7.45 -9.72
CA LYS A 131 25.14 7.18 -8.41
C LYS A 131 24.13 7.15 -7.29
N TRP A 132 23.13 8.05 -7.32
CA TRP A 132 22.06 8.08 -6.33
C TRP A 132 21.25 6.78 -6.37
N VAL A 133 20.80 6.35 -7.56
CA VAL A 133 20.02 5.12 -7.72
C VAL A 133 20.83 3.91 -7.28
N ALA A 134 22.08 3.78 -7.75
CA ALA A 134 22.93 2.65 -7.39
C ALA A 134 23.19 2.58 -5.89
N GLY A 135 23.57 3.68 -5.25
CA GLY A 135 23.83 3.74 -3.81
C GLY A 135 22.58 3.51 -2.96
N SER A 136 21.43 4.07 -3.38
CA SER A 136 20.17 3.89 -2.67
C SER A 136 19.65 2.46 -2.79
N ILE A 137 19.66 1.87 -3.99
CA ILE A 137 19.25 0.46 -4.18
C ILE A 137 20.18 -0.48 -3.41
N GLN A 138 21.50 -0.23 -3.42
CA GLN A 138 22.42 -1.02 -2.60
C GLN A 138 22.08 -0.94 -1.11
N THR A 139 21.74 0.24 -0.62
CA THR A 139 21.25 0.44 0.76
C THR A 139 19.96 -0.34 1.00
N PHE A 140 18.97 -0.23 0.13
CA PHE A 140 17.71 -0.98 0.26
C PHE A 140 17.94 -2.49 0.29
N GLN A 141 18.74 -3.01 -0.63
CA GLN A 141 19.06 -4.44 -0.68
C GLN A 141 19.81 -4.92 0.57
N LYS A 142 20.71 -4.09 1.13
CA LYS A 142 21.39 -4.36 2.40
C LYS A 142 20.40 -4.42 3.58
N LEU A 143 19.33 -3.64 3.51
CA LEU A 143 18.26 -3.59 4.51
C LEU A 143 17.12 -4.60 4.24
N GLY A 144 17.28 -5.48 3.23
CA GLY A 144 16.33 -6.54 2.89
C GLY A 144 15.08 -6.08 2.15
N PHE A 145 15.04 -4.81 1.68
CA PHE A 145 14.06 -4.36 0.70
C PHE A 145 14.39 -4.90 -0.70
N ASN A 146 13.35 -5.12 -1.50
CA ASN A 146 13.50 -5.78 -2.80
C ASN A 146 12.69 -5.13 -3.92
N THR A 147 11.89 -4.09 -3.62
CA THR A 147 10.97 -3.48 -4.58
C THR A 147 10.87 -1.97 -4.38
N ALA A 148 10.84 -1.21 -5.48
CA ALA A 148 10.41 0.17 -5.49
C ALA A 148 8.88 0.23 -5.64
N GLY A 149 8.21 0.80 -4.65
CA GLY A 149 6.75 0.93 -4.61
C GLY A 149 6.23 2.14 -5.40
N SER A 150 4.96 2.48 -5.17
CA SER A 150 4.30 3.61 -5.83
C SER A 150 5.06 4.92 -5.65
N TRP A 151 4.88 5.84 -6.60
CA TRP A 151 5.44 7.19 -6.61
C TRP A 151 6.97 7.25 -6.78
N SER A 152 7.60 6.14 -7.16
CA SER A 152 9.04 6.07 -7.42
C SER A 152 9.41 6.58 -8.82
N GLU A 153 10.63 7.07 -8.98
CA GLU A 153 11.21 7.41 -10.29
C GLU A 153 11.65 6.12 -10.98
N ILE A 154 10.90 5.70 -12.00
CA ILE A 154 11.04 4.37 -12.59
C ILE A 154 12.19 4.30 -13.60
N GLU A 155 12.36 5.33 -14.45
CA GLU A 155 13.37 5.28 -15.51
C GLU A 155 14.79 5.05 -14.98
N PRO A 156 15.26 5.73 -13.91
CA PRO A 156 16.58 5.46 -13.34
C PRO A 156 16.73 4.02 -12.82
N ILE A 157 15.63 3.42 -12.30
CA ILE A 157 15.63 2.03 -11.82
C ILE A 157 15.76 1.06 -13.01
N ILE A 158 15.03 1.31 -14.10
CA ILE A 158 15.14 0.51 -15.33
C ILE A 158 16.57 0.54 -15.87
N GLN A 159 17.21 1.72 -15.92
CA GLN A 159 18.59 1.85 -16.39
C GLN A 159 19.57 1.09 -15.46
N PHE A 160 19.42 1.20 -14.15
CA PHE A 160 20.20 0.44 -13.18
C PHE A 160 20.06 -1.08 -13.40
N ASN A 161 18.86 -1.55 -13.61
CA ASN A 161 18.56 -2.98 -13.77
C ASN A 161 19.20 -3.61 -15.00
N LYS A 162 19.50 -2.83 -16.07
CA LYS A 162 20.12 -3.34 -17.29
C LYS A 162 21.49 -4.00 -17.05
N THR A 163 22.22 -3.56 -16.05
CA THR A 163 23.57 -4.04 -15.75
C THR A 163 23.71 -4.67 -14.36
N ALA A 164 22.67 -4.60 -13.54
CA ALA A 164 22.70 -5.06 -12.17
C ALA A 164 22.71 -6.59 -12.07
N LYS A 165 23.66 -7.15 -11.33
CA LYS A 165 23.66 -8.59 -10.97
C LYS A 165 22.49 -8.98 -10.07
N ARG A 166 22.04 -8.04 -9.24
CA ARG A 166 20.85 -8.13 -8.40
C ARG A 166 19.93 -6.98 -8.80
N PRO A 167 18.97 -7.21 -9.70
CA PRO A 167 18.02 -6.18 -10.10
C PRO A 167 17.11 -5.83 -8.93
N PHE A 168 16.46 -4.67 -9.02
CA PHE A 168 15.50 -4.20 -8.04
C PHE A 168 14.13 -4.15 -8.69
N ALA A 169 13.19 -4.94 -8.17
CA ALA A 169 11.84 -4.93 -8.71
C ALA A 169 11.17 -3.55 -8.53
N TYR A 170 10.20 -3.23 -9.36
CA TYR A 170 9.50 -1.97 -9.28
C TYR A 170 8.02 -2.11 -9.66
N THR A 171 7.23 -1.14 -9.25
CA THR A 171 5.81 -1.01 -9.58
C THR A 171 5.56 0.32 -10.30
N THR A 172 4.50 0.39 -11.09
CA THR A 172 4.05 1.65 -11.68
C THR A 172 2.75 2.12 -11.06
N GLN A 173 2.50 3.44 -11.07
CA GLN A 173 1.26 4.06 -10.64
C GLN A 173 0.64 4.81 -11.82
N LEU A 174 -0.54 4.36 -12.29
CA LEU A 174 -1.15 4.86 -13.52
C LEU A 174 -2.02 6.09 -13.30
N SER A 175 -2.78 6.13 -12.19
CA SER A 175 -3.73 7.20 -11.84
C SER A 175 -4.81 7.40 -12.92
N LEU A 176 -5.46 6.31 -13.34
CA LEU A 176 -6.40 6.30 -14.46
C LEU A 176 -7.68 7.09 -14.16
N LEU A 177 -8.40 6.76 -13.10
CA LEU A 177 -9.63 7.48 -12.75
C LEU A 177 -9.32 8.90 -12.30
N ALA A 178 -8.32 9.09 -11.45
CA ALA A 178 -7.92 10.43 -11.02
C ALA A 178 -7.47 11.31 -12.18
N GLY A 179 -6.79 10.74 -13.17
CA GLY A 179 -6.40 11.43 -14.40
C GLY A 179 -7.59 11.79 -15.27
N TYR A 180 -8.53 10.86 -15.43
CA TYR A 180 -9.76 11.09 -16.18
C TYR A 180 -10.62 12.18 -15.54
N ILE A 181 -10.81 12.14 -14.22
CA ILE A 181 -11.57 13.17 -13.49
C ILE A 181 -10.97 14.56 -13.77
N ARG A 182 -9.66 14.74 -13.64
CA ARG A 182 -9.00 16.03 -13.93
C ARG A 182 -9.27 16.50 -15.36
N LEU A 183 -9.23 15.59 -16.34
CA LEU A 183 -9.52 15.92 -17.74
C LEU A 183 -11.00 16.27 -17.94
N ALA A 184 -11.92 15.48 -17.38
CA ALA A 184 -13.36 15.69 -17.50
C ALA A 184 -13.78 17.01 -16.84
N VAL A 185 -13.32 17.30 -15.64
CA VAL A 185 -13.60 18.57 -14.92
C VAL A 185 -13.03 19.77 -15.66
N LYS A 186 -11.86 19.64 -16.31
CA LYS A 186 -11.33 20.72 -17.15
C LYS A 186 -12.24 21.04 -18.35
N LYS A 187 -12.91 20.02 -18.91
CA LYS A 187 -13.86 20.18 -20.02
C LYS A 187 -15.24 20.62 -19.55
N THR A 188 -15.66 20.19 -18.36
CA THR A 188 -16.99 20.39 -17.78
C THR A 188 -16.84 20.83 -16.31
N PRO A 189 -16.46 22.12 -16.07
CA PRO A 189 -16.10 22.60 -14.72
C PRO A 189 -17.22 22.50 -13.67
N GLU A 190 -18.48 22.45 -14.10
CA GLU A 190 -19.65 22.25 -13.25
C GLU A 190 -19.65 20.89 -12.55
N ARG A 191 -18.91 19.91 -13.06
CA ARG A 191 -18.76 18.57 -12.44
C ARG A 191 -17.65 18.50 -11.38
N LYS A 192 -17.02 19.61 -11.00
CA LYS A 192 -15.88 19.62 -10.05
C LYS A 192 -16.18 18.97 -8.69
N ASP A 193 -17.44 19.07 -8.25
CA ASP A 193 -17.91 18.52 -6.97
C ASP A 193 -18.69 17.20 -7.16
N ALA A 194 -18.72 16.64 -8.37
CA ALA A 194 -19.40 15.38 -8.63
C ALA A 194 -18.68 14.20 -7.94
N PRO A 195 -19.42 13.19 -7.46
CA PRO A 195 -18.83 11.99 -6.88
C PRO A 195 -17.87 11.30 -7.85
N ALA A 196 -16.73 10.83 -7.35
CA ALA A 196 -15.71 10.15 -8.18
C ALA A 196 -16.30 8.95 -8.96
N LEU A 197 -17.24 8.25 -8.36
CA LEU A 197 -17.94 7.10 -8.96
C LEU A 197 -18.74 7.45 -10.21
N SER A 198 -19.28 8.70 -10.34
CA SER A 198 -20.04 9.10 -11.51
C SER A 198 -19.19 9.12 -12.79
N PHE A 199 -17.90 9.41 -12.67
CA PHE A 199 -16.98 9.44 -13.80
C PHE A 199 -16.64 8.04 -14.36
N ILE A 200 -16.82 6.98 -13.55
CA ILE A 200 -16.62 5.60 -14.00
C ILE A 200 -17.67 5.21 -15.07
N MET A 201 -18.85 5.80 -14.97
CA MET A 201 -19.97 5.53 -15.86
C MET A 201 -19.94 6.33 -17.17
N ASP A 202 -18.98 7.23 -17.33
CA ASP A 202 -18.80 7.99 -18.57
C ASP A 202 -18.28 7.07 -19.70
N ASP A 203 -18.86 7.14 -20.88
CA ASP A 203 -18.40 6.36 -22.05
C ASP A 203 -16.93 6.67 -22.40
N ALA A 204 -16.50 7.92 -22.19
CA ALA A 204 -15.15 8.36 -22.45
C ALA A 204 -14.11 7.79 -21.46
N PHE A 205 -14.53 7.26 -20.29
CA PHE A 205 -13.59 6.71 -19.33
C PHE A 205 -12.85 5.48 -19.86
N ALA A 206 -13.57 4.57 -20.52
CA ALA A 206 -12.95 3.37 -21.12
C ALA A 206 -11.97 3.74 -22.25
N VAL A 207 -12.32 4.73 -23.06
CA VAL A 207 -11.44 5.26 -24.14
C VAL A 207 -10.18 5.87 -23.52
N TYR A 208 -10.33 6.69 -22.49
CA TYR A 208 -9.21 7.28 -21.77
C TYR A 208 -8.28 6.22 -21.16
N CYS A 209 -8.83 5.18 -20.52
CA CYS A 209 -8.03 4.08 -19.99
C CYS A 209 -7.23 3.37 -21.09
N ASP A 210 -7.86 3.09 -22.22
CA ASP A 210 -7.18 2.46 -23.36
C ASP A 210 -6.00 3.32 -23.85
N GLU A 211 -6.23 4.61 -24.09
CA GLU A 211 -5.19 5.56 -24.51
C GLU A 211 -4.03 5.64 -23.52
N GLN A 212 -4.34 5.74 -22.20
CA GLN A 212 -3.31 5.84 -21.17
C GLN A 212 -2.50 4.55 -21.00
N CYS A 213 -3.10 3.41 -21.24
CA CYS A 213 -2.43 2.11 -21.09
C CYS A 213 -1.55 1.73 -22.28
N GLN A 214 -1.67 2.38 -23.47
CA GLN A 214 -0.80 2.10 -24.63
C GLN A 214 0.70 2.16 -24.30
N LYS A 215 1.10 3.07 -23.41
CA LYS A 215 2.49 3.22 -22.98
C LYS A 215 3.06 2.00 -22.24
N LEU A 216 2.19 1.13 -21.67
CA LEU A 216 2.62 -0.08 -20.95
C LEU A 216 3.33 -1.06 -21.88
N ALA A 217 3.01 -1.05 -23.16
CA ALA A 217 3.64 -1.91 -24.17
C ALA A 217 5.18 -1.72 -24.23
N ALA A 218 5.69 -0.55 -23.85
CA ALA A 218 7.14 -0.27 -23.87
C ALA A 218 7.91 -1.16 -22.87
N ASN A 219 7.31 -1.49 -21.72
CA ASN A 219 7.97 -2.25 -20.65
C ASN A 219 7.34 -3.64 -20.44
N LYS A 220 6.45 -4.10 -21.32
CA LYS A 220 5.75 -5.38 -21.17
C LYS A 220 6.64 -6.62 -21.10
N ASN A 221 7.89 -6.50 -21.48
CA ASN A 221 8.89 -7.58 -21.45
C ASN A 221 9.96 -7.37 -20.36
N ASP A 222 9.83 -6.36 -19.49
CA ASP A 222 10.77 -6.12 -18.40
C ASP A 222 10.48 -7.06 -17.21
N ALA A 223 11.27 -8.12 -17.07
CA ALA A 223 11.12 -9.09 -15.98
C ALA A 223 11.25 -8.47 -14.57
N ASN A 224 11.73 -7.23 -14.43
CA ASN A 224 11.87 -6.56 -13.14
C ASN A 224 10.62 -5.78 -12.73
N LEU A 225 9.69 -5.56 -13.65
CA LEU A 225 8.41 -4.93 -13.35
C LEU A 225 7.52 -5.91 -12.60
N LEU A 226 7.16 -5.57 -11.36
CA LEU A 226 6.26 -6.39 -10.54
C LEU A 226 4.81 -6.28 -11.06
N GLY A 227 4.38 -5.05 -11.36
CA GLY A 227 3.02 -4.81 -11.83
C GLY A 227 2.59 -3.35 -11.74
N HIS A 228 1.30 -3.14 -12.03
CA HIS A 228 0.69 -1.83 -12.19
C HIS A 228 -0.38 -1.57 -11.13
N PHE A 229 -0.29 -0.45 -10.41
CA PHE A 229 -1.41 0.11 -9.66
C PHE A 229 -2.22 1.02 -10.58
N SER A 230 -3.54 0.88 -10.57
CA SER A 230 -4.42 1.70 -11.41
C SER A 230 -4.65 3.10 -10.86
N ASP A 231 -4.89 3.20 -9.57
CA ASP A 231 -5.20 4.46 -8.88
C ASP A 231 -4.74 4.42 -7.42
N ASN A 232 -5.00 5.50 -6.68
CA ASN A 232 -4.69 5.60 -5.27
C ASN A 232 -5.85 6.22 -4.50
N GLU A 233 -6.33 5.51 -3.46
CA GLU A 233 -7.27 6.03 -2.47
C GLU A 233 -8.54 6.66 -3.07
N ILE A 234 -9.09 6.01 -4.09
CA ILE A 234 -10.38 6.46 -4.64
C ILE A 234 -11.45 6.40 -3.54
N ALA A 235 -12.32 7.40 -3.52
CA ALA A 235 -13.41 7.50 -2.57
C ALA A 235 -14.53 6.47 -2.85
N PHE A 236 -14.23 5.18 -2.77
CA PHE A 236 -15.21 4.09 -2.87
C PHE A 236 -15.96 3.91 -1.56
N MET A 237 -16.62 4.98 -1.09
CA MET A 237 -17.25 5.01 0.22
C MET A 237 -18.78 5.00 0.11
N HIS A 238 -19.44 4.35 1.06
CA HIS A 238 -20.91 4.32 1.12
C HIS A 238 -21.54 5.73 1.23
N THR A 239 -20.80 6.73 1.72
CA THR A 239 -21.22 8.13 1.78
C THR A 239 -21.42 8.75 0.39
N GLU A 240 -20.67 8.30 -0.63
CA GLU A 240 -20.83 8.73 -2.02
C GLU A 240 -22.24 8.45 -2.57
N PHE A 241 -22.94 7.45 -2.02
CA PHE A 241 -24.29 7.10 -2.48
C PHE A 241 -25.27 8.27 -2.36
N LYS A 242 -25.22 9.03 -1.27
CA LYS A 242 -26.04 10.23 -1.07
C LYS A 242 -25.70 11.30 -2.11
N ASP A 243 -24.40 11.48 -2.37
CA ASP A 243 -23.94 12.51 -3.31
C ASP A 243 -24.31 12.12 -4.76
N ILE A 244 -24.31 10.83 -5.10
CA ILE A 244 -24.82 10.32 -6.38
C ILE A 244 -26.31 10.64 -6.54
N LEU A 245 -27.15 10.42 -5.53
CA LEU A 245 -28.57 10.71 -5.60
C LEU A 245 -28.85 12.23 -5.69
N ALA A 246 -27.93 13.07 -5.23
CA ALA A 246 -28.00 14.53 -5.30
C ALA A 246 -27.52 15.12 -6.63
N ILE A 247 -27.02 14.35 -7.58
CA ILE A 247 -26.58 14.82 -8.89
C ILE A 247 -27.73 15.54 -9.58
N ALA A 248 -27.49 16.79 -10.00
CA ALA A 248 -28.52 17.66 -10.59
C ALA A 248 -28.94 17.20 -11.99
N ASP A 249 -27.99 16.72 -12.80
CA ASP A 249 -28.26 16.17 -14.13
C ASP A 249 -28.98 14.83 -14.01
N ARG A 250 -30.27 14.80 -14.37
CA ARG A 250 -31.11 13.61 -14.28
C ARG A 250 -30.76 12.53 -15.32
N SER A 251 -29.98 12.88 -16.32
CA SER A 251 -29.46 11.95 -17.32
C SER A 251 -28.10 11.34 -16.95
N ASP A 252 -27.50 11.75 -15.83
CA ASP A 252 -26.23 11.18 -15.35
C ASP A 252 -26.36 9.66 -15.19
N LYS A 253 -25.46 8.93 -15.84
CA LYS A 253 -25.52 7.46 -15.91
C LYS A 253 -25.37 6.79 -14.54
N CYS A 254 -24.58 7.37 -13.63
CA CYS A 254 -24.42 6.83 -12.30
C CYS A 254 -25.68 7.04 -11.45
N LEU A 255 -26.32 8.22 -11.55
CA LEU A 255 -27.60 8.48 -10.92
C LEU A 255 -28.71 7.55 -11.45
N VAL A 256 -28.79 7.38 -12.77
CA VAL A 256 -29.75 6.45 -13.39
C VAL A 256 -29.50 5.02 -12.90
N ALA A 257 -28.25 4.57 -12.89
CA ALA A 257 -27.89 3.24 -12.37
C ALA A 257 -28.23 3.08 -10.88
N ALA A 258 -28.04 4.11 -10.05
CA ALA A 258 -28.41 4.05 -8.64
C ALA A 258 -29.92 3.87 -8.45
N ARG A 259 -30.75 4.61 -9.19
CA ARG A 259 -32.20 4.49 -9.15
C ARG A 259 -32.68 3.13 -9.62
N GLN A 260 -32.18 2.64 -10.78
CA GLN A 260 -32.49 1.31 -11.30
C GLN A 260 -32.07 0.21 -10.32
N TRP A 261 -30.93 0.37 -9.65
CA TRP A 261 -30.47 -0.58 -8.64
C TRP A 261 -31.41 -0.59 -7.42
N MET A 262 -31.85 0.58 -6.97
CA MET A 262 -32.83 0.70 -5.88
C MET A 262 -34.15 0.03 -6.23
N ASP A 263 -34.70 0.31 -7.41
CA ASP A 263 -35.95 -0.29 -7.89
C ASP A 263 -35.84 -1.81 -7.96
N LYS A 264 -34.78 -2.32 -8.57
CA LYS A 264 -34.51 -3.76 -8.72
C LYS A 264 -34.41 -4.50 -7.38
N ASN A 265 -33.84 -3.83 -6.36
CA ASN A 265 -33.64 -4.42 -5.03
C ASN A 265 -34.75 -4.02 -4.03
N SER A 266 -35.80 -3.33 -4.47
CA SER A 266 -36.91 -2.86 -3.64
C SER A 266 -36.42 -2.02 -2.43
N VAL A 267 -35.46 -1.10 -2.69
CA VAL A 267 -34.81 -0.26 -1.68
C VAL A 267 -35.42 1.14 -1.70
N ASP A 268 -35.87 1.63 -0.55
CA ASP A 268 -36.34 3.00 -0.37
C ASP A 268 -35.18 3.92 0.06
N GLU A 269 -35.10 5.11 -0.53
CA GLU A 269 -34.03 6.09 -0.26
C GLU A 269 -33.95 6.51 1.22
N LYS A 270 -35.10 6.57 1.91
CA LYS A 270 -35.18 7.00 3.32
C LYS A 270 -34.72 5.91 4.30
N THR A 271 -34.79 4.65 3.89
CA THR A 271 -34.53 3.49 4.76
C THR A 271 -33.32 2.67 4.33
N ILE A 272 -32.64 3.06 3.24
CA ILE A 272 -31.48 2.34 2.72
C ILE A 272 -30.39 2.16 3.77
N SER A 273 -30.04 0.91 4.05
CA SER A 273 -29.00 0.55 5.00
C SER A 273 -27.60 0.85 4.47
N ARG A 274 -26.61 0.86 5.38
CA ARG A 274 -25.19 0.96 4.99
C ARG A 274 -24.77 -0.19 4.08
N ASP A 275 -25.14 -1.42 4.40
CA ASP A 275 -24.77 -2.62 3.60
C ASP A 275 -25.34 -2.54 2.17
N GLN A 276 -26.56 -2.02 2.02
CA GLN A 276 -27.15 -1.77 0.70
C GLN A 276 -26.40 -0.69 -0.10
N LYS A 277 -26.00 0.41 0.55
CA LYS A 277 -25.15 1.44 -0.09
C LYS A 277 -23.81 0.85 -0.53
N GLU A 278 -23.17 0.08 0.36
CA GLU A 278 -21.90 -0.62 0.06
C GLU A 278 -22.04 -1.61 -1.09
N ALA A 279 -23.18 -2.31 -1.21
CA ALA A 279 -23.49 -3.21 -2.32
C ALA A 279 -23.59 -2.47 -3.66
N PHE A 280 -24.27 -1.32 -3.68
CA PHE A 280 -24.30 -0.47 -4.88
C PHE A 280 -22.90 0.02 -5.27
N ILE A 281 -22.12 0.51 -4.29
CA ILE A 281 -20.70 0.91 -4.53
C ILE A 281 -19.92 -0.25 -5.15
N GLY A 282 -20.09 -1.47 -4.63
CA GLY A 282 -19.50 -2.68 -5.22
C GLY A 282 -19.89 -2.90 -6.68
N THR A 283 -21.12 -2.60 -7.06
CA THR A 283 -21.57 -2.69 -8.47
C THR A 283 -20.79 -1.73 -9.37
N ILE A 284 -20.65 -0.47 -8.97
CA ILE A 284 -19.93 0.54 -9.76
C ILE A 284 -18.42 0.25 -9.79
N THR A 285 -17.85 -0.16 -8.66
CA THR A 285 -16.42 -0.53 -8.62
C THR A 285 -16.11 -1.76 -9.46
N GLY A 286 -17.06 -2.68 -9.64
CA GLY A 286 -16.92 -3.80 -10.58
C GLY A 286 -16.76 -3.32 -12.04
N ILE A 287 -17.50 -2.30 -12.44
CA ILE A 287 -17.33 -1.66 -13.75
C ILE A 287 -15.94 -1.03 -13.87
N TYR A 288 -15.51 -0.31 -12.84
CA TYR A 288 -14.17 0.25 -12.78
C TYR A 288 -13.08 -0.81 -12.96
N TYR A 289 -13.06 -1.86 -12.13
CA TYR A 289 -12.03 -2.90 -12.20
C TYR A 289 -12.03 -3.64 -13.54
N LYS A 290 -13.21 -3.92 -14.10
CA LYS A 290 -13.34 -4.51 -15.44
C LYS A 290 -12.72 -3.62 -16.51
N THR A 291 -13.09 -2.35 -16.54
CA THR A 291 -12.61 -1.38 -17.54
C THR A 291 -11.10 -1.23 -17.48
N VAL A 292 -10.57 -0.98 -16.28
CA VAL A 292 -9.15 -0.75 -16.05
C VAL A 292 -8.33 -2.01 -16.33
N SER A 293 -8.75 -3.18 -15.84
CA SER A 293 -8.07 -4.44 -16.10
C SER A 293 -8.02 -4.76 -17.59
N SER A 294 -9.14 -4.54 -18.31
CA SER A 294 -9.18 -4.76 -19.76
C SER A 294 -8.17 -3.87 -20.50
N ALA A 295 -8.07 -2.61 -20.13
CA ALA A 295 -7.11 -1.69 -20.72
C ALA A 295 -5.66 -2.07 -20.41
N ILE A 296 -5.34 -2.39 -19.14
CA ILE A 296 -3.99 -2.84 -18.75
C ILE A 296 -3.60 -4.10 -19.50
N LYS A 297 -4.43 -5.16 -19.42
CA LYS A 297 -4.10 -6.49 -19.98
C LYS A 297 -4.05 -6.51 -21.51
N LYS A 298 -4.69 -5.56 -22.19
CA LYS A 298 -4.58 -5.37 -23.66
C LYS A 298 -3.15 -5.03 -24.08
N TYR A 299 -2.43 -4.22 -23.31
CA TYR A 299 -1.09 -3.73 -23.66
C TYR A 299 0.02 -4.40 -22.89
N ASP A 300 -0.29 -4.91 -21.68
CA ASP A 300 0.63 -5.65 -20.85
C ASP A 300 -0.09 -6.79 -20.11
N SER A 301 -0.07 -7.97 -20.73
CA SER A 301 -0.63 -9.19 -20.14
C SER A 301 0.36 -9.96 -19.25
N ASN A 302 1.62 -9.55 -19.21
CA ASN A 302 2.69 -10.27 -18.51
C ASN A 302 2.78 -9.90 -17.02
N HIS A 303 2.49 -8.63 -16.68
CA HIS A 303 2.69 -8.12 -15.34
C HIS A 303 1.38 -8.11 -14.53
N LEU A 304 1.54 -8.12 -13.21
CA LEU A 304 0.42 -8.15 -12.27
C LEU A 304 -0.39 -6.84 -12.33
N TYR A 305 -1.70 -6.96 -12.28
CA TYR A 305 -2.57 -5.84 -11.94
C TYR A 305 -2.77 -5.82 -10.42
N LEU A 306 -2.23 -4.80 -9.79
CA LEU A 306 -2.10 -4.67 -8.34
C LEU A 306 -3.26 -3.91 -7.68
N GLY A 307 -4.31 -3.58 -8.42
CA GLY A 307 -5.49 -2.88 -7.90
C GLY A 307 -5.31 -1.39 -7.69
N SER A 308 -6.15 -0.78 -6.84
CA SER A 308 -6.33 0.67 -6.71
C SER A 308 -5.95 1.22 -5.32
N ARG A 309 -5.22 0.49 -4.52
CA ARG A 309 -4.73 0.92 -3.20
C ARG A 309 -5.86 1.43 -2.30
N LEU A 310 -6.72 0.50 -1.87
CA LEU A 310 -7.90 0.77 -1.05
C LEU A 310 -7.53 1.40 0.30
N HIS A 311 -8.31 2.36 0.76
CA HIS A 311 -8.09 2.98 2.07
C HIS A 311 -9.42 3.26 2.78
N SER A 312 -9.37 3.78 4.01
CA SER A 312 -10.55 4.17 4.79
C SER A 312 -11.61 3.08 4.82
N SER A 313 -12.90 3.40 4.65
CA SER A 313 -13.99 2.42 4.65
C SER A 313 -14.01 1.51 3.40
N ALA A 314 -13.35 1.91 2.31
CA ALA A 314 -13.27 1.07 1.10
C ALA A 314 -12.56 -0.27 1.36
N LYS A 315 -11.53 -0.29 2.23
CA LYS A 315 -10.84 -1.53 2.64
C LYS A 315 -11.70 -2.46 3.49
N ASN A 316 -12.84 -1.98 3.98
CA ASN A 316 -13.77 -2.74 4.83
C ASN A 316 -15.10 -3.04 4.13
N ASN A 317 -15.17 -2.88 2.81
CA ASN A 317 -16.37 -3.16 2.03
C ASN A 317 -16.22 -4.47 1.25
N LYS A 318 -16.89 -5.55 1.72
CA LYS A 318 -16.87 -6.88 1.11
C LYS A 318 -17.26 -6.90 -0.38
N PHE A 319 -18.16 -6.01 -0.80
CA PHE A 319 -18.62 -5.96 -2.18
C PHE A 319 -17.54 -5.39 -3.12
N ILE A 320 -16.67 -4.50 -2.64
CA ILE A 320 -15.51 -4.04 -3.41
C ILE A 320 -14.54 -5.19 -3.63
N PHE A 321 -14.24 -5.98 -2.57
CA PHE A 321 -13.36 -7.14 -2.70
C PHE A 321 -13.91 -8.17 -3.70
N ALA A 322 -15.19 -8.51 -3.57
CA ALA A 322 -15.84 -9.43 -4.48
C ALA A 322 -15.87 -8.92 -5.93
N SER A 323 -16.08 -7.61 -6.13
CA SER A 323 -16.09 -7.01 -7.46
C SER A 323 -14.69 -6.85 -8.09
N ALA A 324 -13.66 -6.70 -7.28
CA ALA A 324 -12.27 -6.62 -7.72
C ALA A 324 -11.68 -8.00 -8.07
N GLU A 325 -12.09 -9.04 -7.35
CA GLU A 325 -11.50 -10.39 -7.43
C GLU A 325 -11.33 -10.94 -8.85
N PRO A 326 -12.30 -10.83 -9.79
CA PRO A 326 -12.13 -11.35 -11.14
C PRO A 326 -11.06 -10.64 -11.97
N TYR A 327 -10.66 -9.45 -11.55
CA TYR A 327 -9.89 -8.53 -12.39
C TYR A 327 -8.49 -8.25 -11.88
N VAL A 328 -8.26 -8.28 -10.57
CA VAL A 328 -6.95 -8.00 -9.96
C VAL A 328 -6.16 -9.28 -9.69
N ASP A 329 -4.85 -9.18 -9.67
CA ASP A 329 -3.97 -10.28 -9.25
C ASP A 329 -3.66 -10.21 -7.75
N VAL A 330 -3.66 -9.01 -7.18
CA VAL A 330 -3.41 -8.72 -5.76
C VAL A 330 -4.34 -7.58 -5.30
N ILE A 331 -4.90 -7.68 -4.11
CA ILE A 331 -5.63 -6.58 -3.46
C ILE A 331 -4.61 -5.70 -2.74
N SER A 332 -4.59 -4.40 -3.04
CA SER A 332 -3.70 -3.43 -2.42
C SER A 332 -4.43 -2.52 -1.44
N ILE A 333 -3.82 -2.28 -0.28
CA ILE A 333 -4.46 -1.59 0.85
C ILE A 333 -3.48 -0.60 1.47
N ASN A 334 -3.85 0.68 1.54
CA ASN A 334 -3.19 1.68 2.36
C ASN A 334 -3.78 1.62 3.76
N TYR A 335 -2.96 1.27 4.76
CA TYR A 335 -3.46 0.91 6.08
C TYR A 335 -3.02 1.91 7.14
N TYR A 336 -3.93 2.81 7.47
CA TYR A 336 -3.75 3.85 8.48
C TYR A 336 -4.83 3.77 9.57
N GLY A 337 -4.61 4.46 10.68
CA GLY A 337 -5.57 4.57 11.77
C GLY A 337 -5.44 3.49 12.85
N TYR A 338 -4.58 2.49 12.66
CA TYR A 338 -4.33 1.41 13.62
C TYR A 338 -2.83 1.27 13.88
N TRP A 339 -2.49 0.84 15.12
CA TRP A 339 -1.10 0.60 15.50
C TRP A 339 -0.48 -0.60 14.77
N GLN A 340 -1.30 -1.57 14.45
CA GLN A 340 -0.93 -2.77 13.69
C GLN A 340 -2.11 -3.28 12.87
N PRO A 341 -1.90 -4.12 11.84
CA PRO A 341 -2.99 -4.77 11.11
C PRO A 341 -3.91 -5.53 12.05
N GLN A 342 -5.20 -5.24 11.99
CA GLN A 342 -6.19 -5.89 12.82
C GLN A 342 -6.48 -7.30 12.30
N GLN A 343 -6.47 -8.30 13.19
CA GLN A 343 -6.75 -9.70 12.82
C GLN A 343 -8.15 -9.86 12.20
N LYS A 344 -9.11 -9.06 12.66
CA LYS A 344 -10.45 -9.01 12.07
C LYS A 344 -10.39 -8.59 10.60
N ASP A 345 -9.70 -7.50 10.28
CA ASP A 345 -9.57 -7.01 8.91
C ASP A 345 -8.91 -8.06 8.00
N ILE A 346 -7.81 -8.67 8.46
CA ILE A 346 -7.11 -9.72 7.71
C ILE A 346 -8.03 -10.90 7.41
N LYS A 347 -8.78 -11.36 8.41
CA LYS A 347 -9.73 -12.47 8.26
C LYS A 347 -10.88 -12.11 7.33
N ASP A 348 -11.39 -10.90 7.41
CA ASP A 348 -12.43 -10.40 6.53
C ASP A 348 -11.95 -10.37 5.08
N TRP A 349 -10.75 -9.84 4.82
CA TRP A 349 -10.17 -9.82 3.46
C TRP A 349 -9.95 -11.22 2.89
N GLU A 350 -9.53 -12.18 3.73
CA GLU A 350 -9.40 -13.58 3.33
C GLU A 350 -10.74 -14.22 2.97
N ASN A 351 -11.81 -13.86 3.69
CA ASN A 351 -13.15 -14.37 3.45
C ASN A 351 -13.83 -13.72 2.23
N TRP A 352 -13.47 -12.46 1.91
CA TRP A 352 -14.13 -11.68 0.86
C TRP A 352 -13.53 -11.87 -0.52
N SER A 353 -12.32 -12.39 -0.60
CA SER A 353 -11.62 -12.62 -1.87
C SER A 353 -10.61 -13.76 -1.75
N ASN A 354 -10.48 -14.57 -2.82
CA ASN A 354 -9.43 -15.59 -2.94
C ASN A 354 -8.07 -14.99 -3.34
N LYS A 355 -7.99 -13.68 -3.58
CA LYS A 355 -6.75 -13.02 -3.97
C LYS A 355 -5.86 -12.75 -2.77
N PRO A 356 -4.53 -12.82 -2.95
CA PRO A 356 -3.62 -12.33 -1.93
C PRO A 356 -3.77 -10.81 -1.78
N PHE A 357 -3.33 -10.29 -0.63
CA PHE A 357 -3.24 -8.87 -0.40
C PHE A 357 -1.82 -8.45 0.00
N PHE A 358 -1.52 -7.19 -0.14
CA PHE A 358 -0.38 -6.54 0.53
C PHE A 358 -0.74 -5.13 1.00
N ILE A 359 -0.05 -4.68 2.04
CA ILE A 359 -0.21 -3.34 2.56
C ILE A 359 0.72 -2.40 1.78
N THR A 360 0.14 -1.41 1.12
CA THR A 360 0.86 -0.52 0.21
C THR A 360 1.23 0.83 0.78
N GLU A 361 0.76 1.15 1.97
CA GLU A 361 1.25 2.28 2.78
C GLU A 361 1.03 2.05 4.27
N PHE A 362 2.06 2.29 5.04
CA PHE A 362 2.05 2.52 6.49
C PHE A 362 3.35 3.19 6.92
N TYR A 363 3.33 3.98 7.98
CA TYR A 363 4.49 4.58 8.62
C TYR A 363 4.16 5.17 9.99
N THR A 364 5.19 5.51 10.74
CA THR A 364 5.14 6.34 11.96
C THR A 364 6.11 7.51 11.83
N LYS A 365 5.87 8.54 12.65
CA LYS A 365 6.69 9.75 12.77
C LYS A 365 7.37 9.75 14.13
N ALA A 366 8.55 10.35 14.26
CA ALA A 366 9.24 10.44 15.55
C ALA A 366 9.56 11.88 15.94
N GLU A 367 9.41 12.20 17.23
CA GLU A 367 9.73 13.53 17.77
C GLU A 367 11.22 13.85 17.67
N ASP A 368 12.10 12.85 17.87
CA ASP A 368 13.56 13.02 17.81
C ASP A 368 14.10 13.32 16.42
N SER A 369 13.27 13.32 15.39
CA SER A 369 13.66 13.74 14.03
C SER A 369 13.91 15.26 13.92
N GLY A 370 13.37 16.06 14.83
CA GLY A 370 13.35 17.51 14.72
C GLY A 370 12.37 18.07 13.69
N MET A 371 11.59 17.20 13.01
CA MET A 371 10.54 17.61 12.07
C MET A 371 9.30 18.10 12.84
N PRO A 372 8.51 19.06 12.28
CA PRO A 372 7.29 19.54 12.93
C PRO A 372 6.25 18.45 13.19
N ASN A 373 6.13 17.47 12.28
CA ASN A 373 5.23 16.30 12.39
C ASN A 373 3.72 16.65 12.58
N ILE A 374 3.28 17.82 12.13
CA ILE A 374 1.89 18.26 12.27
C ILE A 374 0.99 17.51 11.26
N SER A 375 1.46 17.36 10.01
CA SER A 375 0.72 16.70 8.94
C SER A 375 1.00 15.20 8.86
N GLY A 376 0.24 14.49 7.99
CA GLY A 376 0.46 13.09 7.65
C GLY A 376 -0.22 12.09 8.56
N ALA A 377 -0.55 10.92 7.97
CA ALA A 377 -1.41 9.89 8.56
C ALA A 377 -0.69 8.93 9.54
N GLY A 378 0.64 8.96 9.61
CA GLY A 378 1.40 8.11 10.54
C GLY A 378 1.23 8.56 11.99
N TRP A 379 1.18 7.62 12.92
CA TRP A 379 1.17 7.93 14.35
C TRP A 379 2.51 8.52 14.80
N LEU A 380 2.49 9.37 15.83
CA LEU A 380 3.68 10.00 16.38
C LEU A 380 4.23 9.16 17.53
N VAL A 381 5.51 8.79 17.46
CA VAL A 381 6.27 8.09 18.51
C VAL A 381 7.41 8.98 19.03
N LYS A 382 8.10 8.54 20.07
CA LYS A 382 9.18 9.33 20.68
C LYS A 382 10.46 9.32 19.84
N THR A 383 10.87 8.16 19.35
CA THR A 383 12.21 7.96 18.79
C THR A 383 12.21 7.17 17.46
N GLN A 384 13.35 7.25 16.75
CA GLN A 384 13.59 6.40 15.57
C GLN A 384 13.63 4.90 15.94
N ALA A 385 14.01 4.57 17.17
CA ALA A 385 13.93 3.19 17.68
C ALA A 385 12.47 2.72 17.78
N ASP A 386 11.57 3.56 18.25
CA ASP A 386 10.13 3.27 18.32
C ASP A 386 9.51 3.09 16.93
N ARG A 387 9.95 3.89 15.94
CA ARG A 387 9.55 3.69 14.53
C ARG A 387 9.96 2.29 14.05
N GLY A 388 11.16 1.86 14.40
CA GLY A 388 11.67 0.53 14.06
C GLY A 388 10.91 -0.60 14.77
N ILE A 389 10.55 -0.43 16.04
CA ILE A 389 9.71 -1.37 16.78
C ILE A 389 8.32 -1.47 16.14
N HIS A 390 7.71 -0.33 15.80
CA HIS A 390 6.44 -0.31 15.06
C HIS A 390 6.54 -1.08 13.74
N TYR A 391 7.61 -0.85 12.95
CA TYR A 391 7.82 -1.56 11.68
C TYR A 391 7.87 -3.07 11.88
N GLN A 392 8.64 -3.55 12.86
CA GLN A 392 8.74 -4.98 13.17
C GLN A 392 7.38 -5.55 13.62
N ASN A 393 6.72 -4.88 14.56
CA ASN A 393 5.40 -5.30 15.05
C ASN A 393 4.37 -5.39 13.91
N PHE A 394 4.35 -4.41 13.04
CA PHE A 394 3.45 -4.36 11.90
C PHE A 394 3.74 -5.49 10.90
N ALA A 395 5.00 -5.67 10.51
CA ALA A 395 5.41 -6.69 9.57
C ALA A 395 5.27 -8.12 10.13
N LEU A 396 5.50 -8.36 11.43
CA LEU A 396 5.24 -9.65 12.09
C LEU A 396 3.77 -10.05 11.98
N ASN A 397 2.85 -9.11 12.23
CA ASN A 397 1.42 -9.35 12.07
C ASN A 397 1.03 -9.68 10.61
N LEU A 398 1.70 -9.09 9.63
CA LEU A 398 1.50 -9.43 8.22
C LEU A 398 2.08 -10.79 7.85
N LEU A 399 3.24 -11.17 8.39
CA LEU A 399 3.86 -12.47 8.14
C LEU A 399 3.07 -13.64 8.75
N MET A 400 2.29 -13.42 9.81
CA MET A 400 1.33 -14.41 10.33
C MET A 400 0.19 -14.68 9.35
N ALA A 401 -0.23 -13.69 8.57
CA ALA A 401 -1.33 -13.80 7.60
C ALA A 401 -0.90 -14.61 6.36
N LYS A 402 -1.57 -15.76 6.10
CA LYS A 402 -1.21 -16.65 4.99
C LYS A 402 -1.54 -16.09 3.61
N ASN A 403 -2.44 -15.13 3.52
CA ASN A 403 -2.81 -14.46 2.28
C ASN A 403 -2.09 -13.13 2.05
N CYS A 404 -1.20 -12.70 2.97
CA CYS A 404 -0.37 -11.51 2.80
C CYS A 404 0.88 -11.83 1.98
N VAL A 405 1.15 -11.07 0.91
CA VAL A 405 2.31 -11.24 0.03
C VAL A 405 3.35 -10.13 0.15
N GLY A 406 3.17 -9.20 1.11
CA GLY A 406 4.17 -8.19 1.39
C GLY A 406 3.63 -6.88 1.94
N TRP A 407 4.54 -5.92 2.03
CA TRP A 407 4.25 -4.57 2.53
C TRP A 407 5.16 -3.51 1.91
N HIS A 408 4.69 -2.25 1.90
CA HIS A 408 5.43 -1.09 1.42
C HIS A 408 5.50 -0.04 2.53
N TRP A 409 6.74 0.38 2.87
CA TRP A 409 6.96 1.50 3.78
C TRP A 409 6.76 2.84 3.06
N PHE A 410 6.02 3.75 3.66
CA PHE A 410 5.85 5.09 3.16
C PHE A 410 6.63 6.07 4.06
N ARG A 411 7.85 6.53 3.69
CA ARG A 411 8.43 6.51 2.34
C ARG A 411 9.97 6.53 2.38
N TYR A 412 10.60 6.76 1.19
CA TYR A 412 12.05 6.86 1.06
C TYR A 412 12.65 8.01 1.84
N GLN A 413 12.28 9.27 1.54
CA GLN A 413 12.87 10.48 2.08
C GLN A 413 11.84 11.37 2.78
N ASP A 414 12.23 12.02 3.88
CA ASP A 414 11.44 13.09 4.47
C ASP A 414 11.28 14.25 3.48
N ASN A 415 10.12 14.90 3.50
CA ASN A 415 9.97 16.15 2.77
C ASN A 415 10.71 17.27 3.49
N ASP A 416 11.21 18.24 2.74
CA ASP A 416 11.62 19.53 3.32
C ASP A 416 10.35 20.31 3.71
N PRO A 417 10.17 20.68 5.00
CA PRO A 417 8.98 21.41 5.43
C PRO A 417 8.81 22.77 4.73
N ASN A 418 9.89 23.32 4.18
CA ASN A 418 9.89 24.59 3.43
C ASN A 418 9.56 24.40 1.94
N ASP A 419 9.39 23.16 1.48
CA ASP A 419 9.00 22.88 0.10
C ASP A 419 7.51 23.14 -0.11
N THR A 420 7.18 24.30 -0.67
CA THR A 420 5.80 24.69 -0.98
C THR A 420 5.17 23.91 -2.14
N THR A 421 5.96 23.11 -2.86
CA THR A 421 5.50 22.25 -3.96
C THR A 421 5.16 20.85 -3.48
N ALA A 422 5.54 20.48 -2.25
CA ALA A 422 5.19 19.20 -1.66
C ALA A 422 3.70 19.10 -1.33
N ASP A 423 3.20 17.87 -1.28
CA ASP A 423 1.82 17.61 -0.86
C ASP A 423 1.57 18.15 0.56
N PRO A 424 0.69 19.15 0.74
CA PRO A 424 0.44 19.78 2.04
C PRO A 424 -0.13 18.84 3.08
N SER A 425 -0.69 17.69 2.68
CA SER A 425 -1.23 16.70 3.60
C SER A 425 -0.17 15.99 4.45
N ASN A 426 1.11 16.07 4.05
CA ASN A 426 2.20 15.36 4.71
C ASN A 426 3.60 15.96 4.47
N ASN A 427 3.70 17.26 4.19
CA ASN A 427 4.96 17.91 3.80
C ASN A 427 5.96 18.09 4.96
N ASP A 428 5.53 18.04 6.20
CA ASP A 428 6.35 18.29 7.40
C ASP A 428 6.60 17.06 8.27
N SER A 429 6.31 15.86 7.73
CA SER A 429 6.32 14.62 8.50
C SER A 429 7.61 13.83 8.35
N ASN A 430 8.16 13.36 9.48
CA ASN A 430 9.23 12.35 9.52
C ASN A 430 8.68 10.97 9.14
N LYS A 431 8.71 10.65 7.88
CA LYS A 431 8.25 9.39 7.30
C LYS A 431 9.32 8.65 6.51
N GLY A 432 10.40 9.35 6.18
CA GLY A 432 11.53 8.81 5.44
C GLY A 432 12.31 7.75 6.19
N ILE A 433 12.99 6.89 5.43
CA ILE A 433 14.11 6.11 5.93
C ILE A 433 15.42 6.93 5.88
N VAL A 434 15.41 7.99 5.06
CA VAL A 434 16.46 9.01 5.02
C VAL A 434 15.84 10.38 5.29
N ASN A 435 16.66 11.25 5.87
CA ASN A 435 16.30 12.66 6.09
C ASN A 435 16.40 13.49 4.79
N THR A 436 16.17 14.79 4.88
CA THR A 436 16.25 15.74 3.75
C THR A 436 17.65 15.87 3.15
N GLN A 437 18.71 15.46 3.87
CA GLN A 437 20.10 15.40 3.40
C GLN A 437 20.52 14.00 2.93
N TYR A 438 19.57 13.08 2.70
CA TYR A 438 19.83 11.69 2.31
C TYR A 438 20.64 10.87 3.34
N GLN A 439 20.68 11.29 4.60
CA GLN A 439 21.30 10.53 5.68
C GLN A 439 20.29 9.49 6.19
N VAL A 440 20.73 8.24 6.32
CA VAL A 440 19.90 7.14 6.80
C VAL A 440 19.64 7.31 8.31
N TYR A 441 18.40 7.06 8.72
CA TYR A 441 18.06 6.88 10.14
C TYR A 441 18.51 5.47 10.57
N GLU A 442 19.78 5.35 10.99
CA GLU A 442 20.44 4.05 11.17
C GLU A 442 19.70 3.13 12.14
N ILE A 443 19.21 3.63 13.27
CA ILE A 443 18.49 2.83 14.26
C ILE A 443 17.18 2.26 13.69
N LEU A 444 16.43 3.07 12.93
CA LEU A 444 15.25 2.62 12.21
C LEU A 444 15.62 1.55 11.18
N ALA A 445 16.66 1.83 10.38
CA ALA A 445 17.12 0.97 9.29
C ALA A 445 17.58 -0.41 9.80
N GLU A 446 18.31 -0.46 10.91
CA GLU A 446 18.76 -1.72 11.53
C GLU A 446 17.59 -2.57 12.01
N LYS A 447 16.57 -1.95 12.64
CA LYS A 447 15.37 -2.66 13.06
C LYS A 447 14.54 -3.17 11.87
N MET A 448 14.45 -2.40 10.78
CA MET A 448 13.84 -2.85 9.53
C MET A 448 14.60 -4.04 8.94
N LYS A 449 15.93 -3.95 8.90
CA LYS A 449 16.79 -5.04 8.42
C LYS A 449 16.58 -6.32 9.21
N SER A 450 16.48 -6.23 10.53
CA SER A 450 16.33 -7.41 11.40
C SER A 450 15.17 -8.30 10.98
N ILE A 451 14.02 -7.74 10.61
CA ILE A 451 12.87 -8.53 10.16
C ILE A 451 12.93 -8.86 8.66
N ASN A 452 13.36 -7.91 7.82
CA ASN A 452 13.39 -8.11 6.37
C ASN A 452 14.31 -9.27 5.97
N ASP A 453 15.46 -9.40 6.61
CA ASP A 453 16.42 -10.48 6.34
C ASP A 453 15.89 -11.85 6.78
N LYS A 454 15.01 -11.90 7.77
CA LYS A 454 14.50 -13.14 8.37
C LYS A 454 13.08 -13.52 7.90
N LYS A 455 12.44 -12.70 7.05
CA LYS A 455 11.02 -12.85 6.70
C LYS A 455 10.62 -14.26 6.25
N TYR A 456 11.45 -14.95 5.46
CA TYR A 456 11.16 -16.31 5.02
C TYR A 456 11.29 -17.34 6.13
N GLN A 457 12.23 -17.15 7.05
CA GLN A 457 12.41 -18.01 8.22
C GLN A 457 11.27 -17.81 9.23
N ILE A 458 10.86 -16.55 9.43
CA ILE A 458 9.71 -16.20 10.27
C ILE A 458 8.41 -16.80 9.71
N ILE A 459 8.22 -16.79 8.39
CA ILE A 459 7.10 -17.48 7.74
C ILE A 459 7.13 -18.97 8.05
N LYS A 460 8.27 -19.64 7.86
CA LYS A 460 8.43 -21.08 8.18
C LYS A 460 8.14 -21.37 9.67
N TYR A 461 8.60 -20.48 10.54
CA TYR A 461 8.30 -20.54 11.97
C TYR A 461 6.79 -20.47 12.23
N PHE A 462 6.09 -19.45 11.74
CA PHE A 462 4.64 -19.33 11.94
C PHE A 462 3.86 -20.49 11.32
N ASP A 463 4.26 -20.98 10.16
CA ASP A 463 3.58 -22.08 9.46
C ASP A 463 3.87 -23.46 10.11
N SER A 464 4.89 -23.58 10.97
CA SER A 464 5.19 -24.82 11.69
C SER A 464 4.22 -25.11 12.85
N PHE A 465 3.54 -24.08 13.35
CA PHE A 465 2.51 -24.25 14.39
C PHE A 465 1.24 -24.82 13.76
N LYS A 466 0.96 -26.08 14.04
CA LYS A 466 -0.32 -26.71 13.66
C LYS A 466 -1.43 -26.08 14.51
N LYS A 467 -2.44 -25.51 13.86
CA LYS A 467 -3.68 -25.10 14.52
C LYS A 467 -4.44 -26.30 15.02
#